data_79db84d04b5e0ffc7afbca104a69a52d
#
_entry.id   79db84d04b5e0ffc7afbca104a69a52d
#
_cell.length_a   1.000
_cell.length_b   1.000
_cell.length_c   1.000
_cell.angle_alpha   90.00
_cell.angle_beta   90.00
_cell.angle_gamma   90.00
#
_symmetry.space_group_name_H-M   'P 1'
#
loop_
_entity.id
_entity.type
_entity.pdbx_description
1 polymer ?
#
loop_
_entity_poly.entity_id
_entity_poly.type
_entity_poly.pdbx_seq_one_letter_code
_entity_poly.pdbx_strand_id
1 'polypeptide(L)'
;LGMVKSVEIDADGGVTVGVFLTVSSCPMQDTIIERVRTAVGNVPGVSDVRVDLDVMSDEQRKALREKLQGPTREIPFNRPGNTTRIIGISSGKGGVGKSSITVNLAVALAAKGLSVGILDADIYGHSVPRILGIDRFPTRVEGMLMPPSAHGVQAISMLMFKPGGVAQAVAYRGPMNHKLLQQFLTDVFW
;
A
#
# COMPACT_ATOMS: atom_id res chain seq x y z
N LEU A 1 -9.02 14.12 9.27
CA LEU A 1 -7.79 13.56 8.69
C LEU A 1 -6.49 14.05 9.36
N GLY A 2 -6.55 14.88 10.45
CA GLY A 2 -5.34 15.33 11.17
C GLY A 2 -4.51 16.40 10.44
N MET A 3 -5.07 17.06 9.44
CA MET A 3 -4.44 18.21 8.77
C MET A 3 -4.93 19.55 9.33
N VAL A 4 -6.03 19.58 10.05
CA VAL A 4 -6.52 20.81 10.72
C VAL A 4 -5.68 21.01 11.97
N LYS A 5 -5.05 22.19 12.07
CA LYS A 5 -4.22 22.64 13.20
C LYS A 5 -5.06 23.30 14.29
N SER A 6 -5.86 24.26 13.89
CA SER A 6 -6.73 25.05 14.78
C SER A 6 -7.95 25.56 14.02
N VAL A 7 -9.00 25.84 14.74
CA VAL A 7 -10.17 26.59 14.26
C VAL A 7 -10.46 27.65 15.32
N GLU A 8 -10.36 28.91 14.94
CA GLU A 8 -10.61 30.06 15.81
C GLU A 8 -11.78 30.86 15.24
N ILE A 9 -12.71 31.22 16.09
CA ILE A 9 -13.91 31.96 15.71
C ILE A 9 -13.89 33.28 16.50
N ASP A 10 -13.96 34.39 15.81
CA ASP A 10 -14.04 35.70 16.43
C ASP A 10 -15.47 36.12 16.78
N ALA A 11 -15.62 37.23 17.53
CA ALA A 11 -16.92 37.71 17.99
C ALA A 11 -17.84 38.17 16.85
N ASP A 12 -17.29 38.50 15.69
CA ASP A 12 -18.00 39.03 14.52
C ASP A 12 -18.34 37.93 13.49
N GLY A 13 -18.09 36.66 13.83
CA GLY A 13 -18.36 35.49 12.99
C GLY A 13 -17.29 35.22 11.96
N GLY A 14 -16.10 35.82 12.04
CA GLY A 14 -14.94 35.49 11.26
C GLY A 14 -14.31 34.16 11.74
N VAL A 15 -13.91 33.30 10.82
CA VAL A 15 -13.33 31.99 11.15
C VAL A 15 -11.93 31.90 10.56
N THR A 16 -10.95 31.64 11.42
CA THR A 16 -9.57 31.35 11.00
C THR A 16 -9.30 29.88 11.15
N VAL A 17 -8.93 29.19 10.03
CA VAL A 17 -8.63 27.75 10.00
C VAL A 17 -7.14 27.56 9.74
N GLY A 18 -6.43 27.04 10.73
CA GLY A 18 -5.05 26.58 10.57
C GLY A 18 -5.01 25.20 9.92
N VAL A 19 -4.24 25.05 8.83
CA VAL A 19 -4.11 23.79 8.10
C VAL A 19 -2.63 23.43 7.94
N PHE A 20 -2.29 22.21 8.33
CA PHE A 20 -0.95 21.66 8.09
C PHE A 20 -0.81 21.08 6.70
N LEU A 21 0.23 21.51 5.98
CA LEU A 21 0.70 20.88 4.75
C LEU A 21 1.76 19.83 5.06
N THR A 22 1.77 18.76 4.29
CA THR A 22 2.79 17.70 4.43
C THR A 22 4.15 18.09 3.84
N VAL A 23 4.16 19.05 2.89
CA VAL A 23 5.35 19.60 2.24
C VAL A 23 5.17 21.10 2.02
N SER A 24 6.28 21.87 2.10
CA SER A 24 6.24 23.33 1.95
C SER A 24 5.83 23.81 0.56
N SER A 25 6.14 23.05 -0.49
CA SER A 25 5.80 23.36 -1.88
C SER A 25 4.68 22.44 -2.40
N CYS A 26 3.53 22.44 -1.71
CA CYS A 26 2.39 21.61 -2.13
C CYS A 26 1.75 22.22 -3.40
N PRO A 27 1.73 21.52 -4.55
CA PRO A 27 1.11 22.05 -5.78
C PRO A 27 -0.41 22.19 -5.68
N MET A 28 -1.02 21.64 -4.64
CA MET A 28 -2.47 21.73 -4.38
C MET A 28 -2.82 22.75 -3.29
N GLN A 29 -1.90 23.62 -2.92
CA GLN A 29 -2.08 24.61 -1.86
C GLN A 29 -3.33 25.46 -2.08
N ASP A 30 -3.48 26.06 -3.26
CA ASP A 30 -4.63 26.92 -3.60
C ASP A 30 -5.95 26.12 -3.58
N THR A 31 -5.94 24.90 -4.07
CA THR A 31 -7.11 24.01 -4.04
C THR A 31 -7.55 23.68 -2.60
N ILE A 32 -6.59 23.51 -1.69
CA ILE A 32 -6.89 23.25 -0.27
C ILE A 32 -7.52 24.49 0.36
N ILE A 33 -6.94 25.67 0.12
CA ILE A 33 -7.48 26.95 0.61
C ILE A 33 -8.93 27.15 0.13
N GLU A 34 -9.17 26.97 -1.17
CA GLU A 34 -10.47 27.16 -1.77
C GLU A 34 -11.52 26.17 -1.21
N ARG A 35 -11.16 24.93 -1.04
CA ARG A 35 -12.04 23.91 -0.44
C ARG A 35 -12.38 24.21 1.01
N VAL A 36 -11.41 24.66 1.80
CA VAL A 36 -11.65 25.04 3.20
C VAL A 36 -12.55 26.26 3.27
N ARG A 37 -12.28 27.30 2.46
CA ARG A 37 -13.13 28.51 2.37
C ARG A 37 -14.55 28.16 2.00
N THR A 38 -14.73 27.35 0.97
CA THR A 38 -16.07 26.94 0.52
C THR A 38 -16.81 26.13 1.60
N ALA A 39 -16.11 25.17 2.22
CA ALA A 39 -16.74 24.31 3.23
C ALA A 39 -17.15 25.08 4.50
N VAL A 40 -16.29 25.98 4.98
CA VAL A 40 -16.54 26.77 6.19
C VAL A 40 -17.49 27.94 5.91
N GLY A 41 -17.36 28.59 4.75
CA GLY A 41 -18.25 29.70 4.36
C GLY A 41 -19.72 29.30 4.15
N ASN A 42 -19.99 28.00 3.91
CA ASN A 42 -21.35 27.48 3.83
C ASN A 42 -22.00 27.25 5.22
N VAL A 43 -21.28 27.48 6.32
CA VAL A 43 -21.83 27.32 7.68
C VAL A 43 -22.61 28.59 8.06
N PRO A 44 -23.87 28.45 8.48
CA PRO A 44 -24.67 29.62 8.92
C PRO A 44 -23.98 30.38 10.05
N GLY A 45 -23.87 31.70 9.90
CA GLY A 45 -23.27 32.59 10.91
C GLY A 45 -21.79 32.89 10.67
N VAL A 46 -21.17 32.31 9.64
CA VAL A 46 -19.80 32.67 9.25
C VAL A 46 -19.81 33.89 8.34
N SER A 47 -19.05 34.93 8.71
CA SER A 47 -18.95 36.21 7.98
C SER A 47 -17.74 36.28 7.05
N ASP A 48 -16.59 35.72 7.48
CA ASP A 48 -15.33 35.68 6.71
C ASP A 48 -14.56 34.40 7.06
N VAL A 49 -13.75 33.89 6.10
CA VAL A 49 -12.94 32.69 6.30
C VAL A 49 -11.50 32.95 5.92
N ARG A 50 -10.59 32.84 6.87
CA ARG A 50 -9.15 32.91 6.70
C ARG A 50 -8.55 31.51 6.82
N VAL A 51 -7.58 31.19 5.99
CA VAL A 51 -6.89 29.91 6.01
C VAL A 51 -5.40 30.16 6.18
N ASP A 52 -4.88 29.73 7.33
CA ASP A 52 -3.45 29.83 7.65
C ASP A 52 -2.80 28.49 7.37
N LEU A 53 -1.78 28.50 6.51
CA LEU A 53 -1.04 27.30 6.15
C LEU A 53 0.24 27.20 6.96
N ASP A 54 0.50 26.02 7.49
CA ASP A 54 1.72 25.68 8.19
C ASP A 54 2.28 24.34 7.66
N VAL A 55 3.54 24.04 7.90
CA VAL A 55 4.16 22.80 7.44
C VAL A 55 4.36 21.86 8.60
N MET A 56 3.92 20.61 8.44
CA MET A 56 4.11 19.57 9.46
C MET A 56 5.58 19.33 9.76
N SER A 57 5.93 19.19 11.05
CA SER A 57 7.22 18.63 11.46
C SER A 57 7.35 17.17 11.03
N ASP A 58 8.57 16.64 11.06
CA ASP A 58 8.81 15.22 10.75
C ASP A 58 8.07 14.27 11.69
N GLU A 59 7.98 14.64 12.97
CA GLU A 59 7.22 13.90 13.97
C GLU A 59 5.72 13.91 13.69
N GLN A 60 5.17 15.07 13.33
CA GLN A 60 3.76 15.21 12.97
C GLN A 60 3.42 14.42 11.70
N ARG A 61 4.31 14.44 10.71
CA ARG A 61 4.18 13.63 9.48
C ARG A 61 4.21 12.14 9.78
N LYS A 62 5.08 11.72 10.69
CA LYS A 62 5.17 10.33 11.15
C LYS A 62 3.88 9.91 11.86
N ALA A 63 3.41 10.70 12.82
CA ALA A 63 2.17 10.44 13.54
C ALA A 63 0.93 10.41 12.63
N LEU A 64 0.86 11.31 11.64
CA LEU A 64 -0.21 11.31 10.64
C LEU A 64 -0.15 10.05 9.78
N ARG A 65 1.05 9.63 9.35
CA ARG A 65 1.26 8.39 8.59
C ARG A 65 0.81 7.18 9.37
N GLU A 66 1.18 7.08 10.64
CA GLU A 66 0.75 5.99 11.54
C GLU A 66 -0.77 5.94 11.72
N LYS A 67 -1.43 7.12 11.89
CA LYS A 67 -2.89 7.21 11.94
C LYS A 67 -3.59 6.77 10.67
N LEU A 68 -3.03 7.10 9.51
CA LEU A 68 -3.63 6.78 8.21
C LEU A 68 -3.37 5.33 7.77
N GLN A 69 -2.21 4.79 8.13
CA GLN A 69 -1.78 3.45 7.74
C GLN A 69 -2.17 2.37 8.75
N GLY A 70 -2.55 2.76 9.97
CA GLY A 70 -2.69 1.85 11.11
C GLY A 70 -1.32 1.40 11.64
N PRO A 71 -1.28 0.57 12.69
CA PRO A 71 -0.01 0.05 13.20
C PRO A 71 0.72 -0.69 12.09
N THR A 72 1.94 -0.27 11.80
CA THR A 72 2.80 -0.94 10.82
C THR A 72 3.10 -2.34 11.37
N ARG A 73 2.49 -3.37 10.76
CA ARG A 73 2.80 -4.75 11.14
C ARG A 73 4.25 -5.03 10.79
N GLU A 74 4.99 -5.56 11.75
CA GLU A 74 6.38 -5.94 11.53
C GLU A 74 6.43 -7.09 10.50
N ILE A 75 7.30 -6.93 9.50
CA ILE A 75 7.53 -7.99 8.51
C ILE A 75 8.28 -9.12 9.21
N PRO A 76 7.72 -10.36 9.27
CA PRO A 76 8.31 -11.47 10.02
C PRO A 76 9.74 -11.79 9.60
N PHE A 77 10.07 -11.57 8.34
CA PHE A 77 11.38 -11.86 7.76
C PHE A 77 12.51 -10.93 8.24
N ASN A 78 12.16 -9.78 8.84
CA ASN A 78 13.14 -8.84 9.41
C ASN A 78 13.50 -9.14 10.86
N ARG A 79 12.91 -10.17 11.47
CA ARG A 79 13.16 -10.52 12.87
C ARG A 79 14.54 -11.13 13.05
N PRO A 80 15.25 -10.78 14.14
CA PRO A 80 16.50 -11.44 14.49
C PRO A 80 16.33 -12.96 14.58
N GLY A 81 17.25 -13.73 14.00
CA GLY A 81 17.19 -15.18 13.99
C GLY A 81 16.31 -15.80 12.88
N ASN A 82 15.64 -15.00 12.05
CA ASN A 82 14.95 -15.53 10.89
C ASN A 82 15.95 -16.04 9.83
N THR A 83 15.76 -17.26 9.36
CA THR A 83 16.64 -17.93 8.38
C THR A 83 16.14 -17.76 6.94
N THR A 84 14.98 -17.15 6.75
CA THR A 84 14.41 -16.93 5.41
C THR A 84 15.27 -15.97 4.60
N ARG A 85 15.63 -16.38 3.39
CA ARG A 85 16.35 -15.54 2.42
C ARG A 85 15.38 -14.97 1.40
N ILE A 86 15.33 -13.65 1.29
CA ILE A 86 14.51 -12.95 0.30
C ILE A 86 15.38 -12.65 -0.92
N ILE A 87 14.98 -13.15 -2.08
CA ILE A 87 15.67 -12.94 -3.35
C ILE A 87 14.75 -12.10 -4.25
N GLY A 88 15.18 -10.88 -4.58
CA GLY A 88 14.47 -10.01 -5.51
C GLY A 88 14.89 -10.29 -6.96
N ILE A 89 13.94 -10.66 -7.82
CA ILE A 89 14.17 -10.83 -9.27
C ILE A 89 13.48 -9.68 -9.99
N SER A 90 14.26 -8.82 -10.61
CA SER A 90 13.77 -7.63 -11.32
C SER A 90 14.37 -7.52 -12.72
N SER A 91 13.73 -6.71 -13.56
CA SER A 91 14.26 -6.38 -14.89
C SER A 91 13.87 -4.96 -15.28
N GLY A 92 14.75 -4.25 -15.94
CA GLY A 92 14.50 -2.91 -16.48
C GLY A 92 13.70 -2.90 -17.79
N LYS A 93 13.37 -4.07 -18.36
CA LYS A 93 12.68 -4.20 -19.64
C LYS A 93 11.62 -5.30 -19.56
N GLY A 94 10.47 -5.07 -20.20
CA GLY A 94 9.42 -6.09 -20.31
C GLY A 94 9.79 -7.22 -21.27
N GLY A 95 9.20 -8.42 -21.07
CA GLY A 95 9.33 -9.55 -21.98
C GLY A 95 10.66 -10.30 -21.99
N VAL A 96 11.56 -10.03 -21.02
CA VAL A 96 12.89 -10.66 -20.94
C VAL A 96 12.93 -11.98 -20.16
N GLY A 97 11.78 -12.54 -19.78
CA GLY A 97 11.70 -13.81 -19.09
C GLY A 97 11.81 -13.74 -17.55
N LYS A 98 11.65 -12.55 -16.93
CA LYS A 98 11.70 -12.38 -15.47
C LYS A 98 10.86 -13.42 -14.71
N SER A 99 9.57 -13.54 -15.01
CA SER A 99 8.68 -14.48 -14.35
C SER A 99 9.02 -15.95 -14.61
N SER A 100 9.47 -16.27 -15.82
CA SER A 100 9.93 -17.63 -16.16
C SER A 100 11.16 -18.02 -15.34
N ILE A 101 12.14 -17.12 -15.23
CA ILE A 101 13.34 -17.37 -14.40
C ILE A 101 12.94 -17.49 -12.92
N THR A 102 12.06 -16.63 -12.42
CA THR A 102 11.57 -16.68 -11.03
C THR A 102 10.95 -18.05 -10.72
N VAL A 103 10.03 -18.50 -11.55
CA VAL A 103 9.32 -19.77 -11.34
C VAL A 103 10.28 -20.97 -11.45
N ASN A 104 11.12 -21.01 -12.47
CA ASN A 104 12.06 -22.12 -12.64
C ASN A 104 13.08 -22.19 -11.50
N LEU A 105 13.59 -21.05 -11.03
CA LEU A 105 14.48 -21.01 -9.87
C LEU A 105 13.77 -21.53 -8.62
N ALA A 106 12.54 -21.10 -8.37
CA ALA A 106 11.76 -21.52 -7.22
C ALA A 106 11.50 -23.04 -7.24
N VAL A 107 11.07 -23.59 -8.37
CA VAL A 107 10.83 -25.02 -8.53
C VAL A 107 12.13 -25.81 -8.35
N ALA A 108 13.24 -25.33 -8.90
CA ALA A 108 14.55 -25.99 -8.73
C ALA A 108 15.02 -25.99 -7.26
N LEU A 109 14.74 -24.91 -6.51
CA LEU A 109 15.04 -24.85 -5.08
C LEU A 109 14.13 -25.78 -4.26
N ALA A 110 12.83 -25.82 -4.59
CA ALA A 110 11.88 -26.74 -3.96
C ALA A 110 12.26 -28.22 -4.22
N ALA A 111 12.72 -28.56 -5.43
CA ALA A 111 13.20 -29.90 -5.76
C ALA A 111 14.44 -30.30 -4.96
N LYS A 112 15.19 -29.35 -4.41
CA LYS A 112 16.30 -29.59 -3.47
C LYS A 112 15.86 -29.70 -2.01
N GLY A 113 14.56 -29.73 -1.73
CA GLY A 113 14.01 -29.87 -0.39
C GLY A 113 13.90 -28.57 0.41
N LEU A 114 14.05 -27.41 -0.24
CA LEU A 114 13.86 -26.13 0.43
C LEU A 114 12.40 -25.73 0.45
N SER A 115 11.95 -25.06 1.52
CA SER A 115 10.65 -24.40 1.57
C SER A 115 10.73 -23.09 0.76
N VAL A 116 9.92 -22.99 -0.28
CA VAL A 116 9.99 -21.87 -1.23
C VAL A 116 8.63 -21.22 -1.42
N GLY A 117 8.61 -19.87 -1.31
CA GLY A 117 7.45 -19.05 -1.63
C GLY A 117 7.78 -18.01 -2.70
N ILE A 118 6.81 -17.70 -3.56
CA ILE A 118 6.89 -16.60 -4.52
C ILE A 118 5.84 -15.56 -4.18
N LEU A 119 6.28 -14.32 -3.92
CA LEU A 119 5.45 -13.16 -3.91
C LEU A 119 5.55 -12.48 -5.28
N ASP A 120 4.47 -12.54 -6.07
CA ASP A 120 4.39 -11.86 -7.36
C ASP A 120 4.09 -10.38 -7.15
N ALA A 121 5.15 -9.58 -7.20
CA ALA A 121 5.10 -8.12 -7.04
C ALA A 121 4.76 -7.38 -8.34
N ASP A 122 4.64 -8.09 -9.46
CA ASP A 122 4.22 -7.52 -10.74
C ASP A 122 2.68 -7.44 -10.80
N ILE A 123 2.14 -6.37 -10.21
CA ILE A 123 0.69 -6.18 -10.04
C ILE A 123 -0.05 -6.07 -11.37
N TYR A 124 0.64 -5.67 -12.43
CA TYR A 124 0.07 -5.51 -13.76
C TYR A 124 0.33 -6.73 -14.66
N GLY A 125 1.51 -7.34 -14.52
CA GLY A 125 1.96 -8.46 -15.35
C GLY A 125 1.86 -9.84 -14.70
N HIS A 126 1.15 -10.01 -13.64
CA HIS A 126 0.89 -11.15 -12.76
C HIS A 126 0.84 -12.53 -13.47
N SER A 127 1.97 -13.00 -13.96
CA SER A 127 2.09 -14.22 -14.75
C SER A 127 2.49 -15.46 -13.93
N VAL A 128 2.99 -15.30 -12.71
CA VAL A 128 3.51 -16.38 -11.86
C VAL A 128 2.49 -17.51 -11.63
N PRO A 129 1.23 -17.26 -11.23
CA PRO A 129 0.26 -18.34 -11.02
C PRO A 129 0.01 -19.17 -12.28
N ARG A 130 -0.08 -18.50 -13.42
CA ARG A 130 -0.30 -19.19 -14.72
C ARG A 130 0.86 -20.08 -15.11
N ILE A 131 2.10 -19.63 -14.89
CA ILE A 131 3.31 -20.41 -15.21
C ILE A 131 3.42 -21.63 -14.29
N LEU A 132 3.04 -21.47 -13.00
CA LEU A 132 3.00 -22.57 -12.02
C LEU A 132 1.81 -23.53 -12.21
N GLY A 133 0.83 -23.20 -13.04
CA GLY A 133 -0.40 -23.97 -13.17
C GLY A 133 -1.31 -23.88 -11.94
N ILE A 134 -1.23 -22.79 -11.19
CA ILE A 134 -2.08 -22.54 -10.03
C ILE A 134 -3.40 -21.90 -10.49
N ASP A 135 -4.50 -22.62 -10.31
CA ASP A 135 -5.89 -22.20 -10.59
C ASP A 135 -6.71 -21.95 -9.32
N ARG A 136 -6.12 -22.19 -8.15
CA ARG A 136 -6.79 -22.08 -6.85
C ARG A 136 -6.59 -20.70 -6.25
N PHE A 137 -7.58 -20.27 -5.45
CA PHE A 137 -7.50 -19.04 -4.68
C PHE A 137 -6.90 -19.28 -3.30
N PRO A 138 -6.23 -18.27 -2.70
CA PRO A 138 -5.82 -18.34 -1.30
C PRO A 138 -7.02 -18.54 -0.38
N THR A 139 -6.88 -19.37 0.63
CA THR A 139 -7.89 -19.54 1.68
C THR A 139 -7.50 -18.74 2.92
N ARG A 140 -8.50 -18.30 3.70
CA ARG A 140 -8.24 -17.58 4.93
C ARG A 140 -8.50 -18.51 6.12
N VAL A 141 -7.48 -18.66 6.98
CA VAL A 141 -7.55 -19.45 8.22
C VAL A 141 -7.05 -18.57 9.37
N GLU A 142 -7.87 -18.38 10.39
CA GLU A 142 -7.53 -17.57 11.58
C GLU A 142 -6.94 -16.17 11.26
N GLY A 143 -7.46 -15.54 10.20
CA GLY A 143 -7.00 -14.22 9.78
C GLY A 143 -5.75 -14.20 8.88
N MET A 144 -5.06 -15.32 8.73
CA MET A 144 -3.92 -15.51 7.83
C MET A 144 -4.37 -15.99 6.45
N LEU A 145 -3.65 -15.58 5.41
CA LEU A 145 -3.85 -16.07 4.05
C LEU A 145 -2.97 -17.30 3.82
N MET A 146 -3.59 -18.41 3.52
CA MET A 146 -2.90 -19.65 3.11
C MET A 146 -2.68 -19.62 1.61
N PRO A 147 -1.42 -19.48 1.15
CA PRO A 147 -1.12 -19.42 -0.28
C PRO A 147 -1.33 -20.79 -0.93
N PRO A 148 -1.89 -20.87 -2.13
CA PRO A 148 -1.90 -22.11 -2.89
C PRO A 148 -0.48 -22.51 -3.30
N SER A 149 -0.28 -23.80 -3.57
CA SER A 149 1.02 -24.34 -3.95
C SER A 149 0.91 -25.23 -5.19
N ALA A 150 1.97 -25.22 -5.99
CA ALA A 150 2.22 -26.16 -7.08
C ALA A 150 3.73 -26.45 -7.19
N HIS A 151 4.09 -27.66 -7.58
CA HIS A 151 5.49 -28.09 -7.71
C HIS A 151 6.35 -27.84 -6.45
N GLY A 152 5.74 -27.92 -5.24
CA GLY A 152 6.44 -27.64 -3.99
C GLY A 152 6.68 -26.16 -3.69
N VAL A 153 6.14 -25.26 -4.51
CA VAL A 153 6.29 -23.80 -4.38
C VAL A 153 4.95 -23.17 -3.97
N GLN A 154 4.94 -22.41 -2.89
CA GLN A 154 3.81 -21.55 -2.52
C GLN A 154 3.85 -20.27 -3.35
N ALA A 155 2.70 -19.76 -3.79
CA ALA A 155 2.66 -18.50 -4.52
C ALA A 155 1.49 -17.63 -4.10
N ILE A 156 1.75 -16.32 -4.03
CA ILE A 156 0.72 -15.29 -3.85
C ILE A 156 0.88 -14.22 -4.92
N SER A 157 -0.21 -13.83 -5.53
CA SER A 157 -0.26 -12.80 -6.56
C SER A 157 -1.57 -12.02 -6.46
N MET A 158 -1.55 -10.77 -6.89
CA MET A 158 -2.76 -9.94 -6.99
C MET A 158 -3.85 -10.52 -7.89
N LEU A 159 -3.47 -11.28 -8.90
CA LEU A 159 -4.42 -11.96 -9.78
C LEU A 159 -5.44 -12.78 -8.99
N MET A 160 -5.01 -13.41 -7.90
CA MET A 160 -5.83 -14.29 -7.07
C MET A 160 -6.92 -13.55 -6.28
N PHE A 161 -6.88 -12.21 -6.21
CA PHE A 161 -7.84 -11.39 -5.47
C PHE A 161 -8.75 -10.55 -6.37
N LYS A 162 -8.66 -10.74 -7.69
CA LYS A 162 -9.52 -10.02 -8.66
C LYS A 162 -10.84 -10.77 -8.87
N PRO A 163 -11.99 -10.22 -8.47
CA PRO A 163 -13.29 -10.89 -8.64
C PRO A 163 -13.64 -11.21 -10.10
N GLY A 164 -13.15 -10.41 -11.05
CA GLY A 164 -13.37 -10.57 -12.49
C GLY A 164 -12.20 -11.23 -13.24
N GLY A 165 -11.24 -11.83 -12.51
CA GLY A 165 -10.06 -12.44 -13.12
C GLY A 165 -9.16 -11.45 -13.86
N VAL A 166 -8.46 -11.92 -14.90
CA VAL A 166 -7.47 -11.14 -15.67
C VAL A 166 -8.07 -9.96 -16.42
N ALA A 167 -9.35 -10.07 -16.81
CA ALA A 167 -10.02 -9.08 -17.67
C ALA A 167 -10.35 -7.76 -16.96
N GLN A 168 -10.37 -7.75 -15.63
CA GLN A 168 -10.69 -6.54 -14.89
C GLN A 168 -9.46 -5.64 -14.75
N ALA A 169 -9.51 -4.46 -15.36
CA ALA A 169 -8.49 -3.44 -15.17
C ALA A 169 -8.53 -2.93 -13.71
N VAL A 170 -7.40 -2.94 -13.05
CA VAL A 170 -7.26 -2.40 -11.70
C VAL A 170 -6.22 -1.30 -11.72
N ALA A 171 -6.64 -0.09 -11.38
CA ALA A 171 -5.75 1.05 -11.24
C ALA A 171 -5.32 1.20 -9.78
N TYR A 172 -4.15 0.70 -9.45
CA TYR A 172 -3.52 0.96 -8.15
C TYR A 172 -2.59 2.16 -8.23
N ARG A 173 -2.74 3.10 -7.31
CA ARG A 173 -1.77 4.17 -7.12
C ARG A 173 -0.57 3.65 -6.31
N GLY A 174 0.63 4.21 -6.55
CA GLY A 174 1.86 3.75 -5.92
C GLY A 174 1.80 3.44 -4.41
N PRO A 175 1.20 4.31 -3.57
CA PRO A 175 1.05 4.04 -2.12
C PRO A 175 0.21 2.80 -1.80
N MET A 176 -0.78 2.48 -2.63
CA MET A 176 -1.60 1.26 -2.46
C MET A 176 -0.81 -0.01 -2.78
N ASN A 177 0.06 0.03 -3.78
CA ASN A 177 0.92 -1.09 -4.14
C ASN A 177 1.88 -1.44 -2.99
N HIS A 178 2.49 -0.42 -2.38
CA HIS A 178 3.37 -0.63 -1.23
C HIS A 178 2.65 -1.28 -0.05
N LYS A 179 1.46 -0.77 0.29
CA LYS A 179 0.64 -1.34 1.37
C LYS A 179 0.25 -2.79 1.10
N LEU A 180 -0.08 -3.09 -0.14
CA LEU A 180 -0.45 -4.44 -0.55
C LEU A 180 0.72 -5.42 -0.45
N LEU A 181 1.90 -5.03 -0.93
CA LEU A 181 3.10 -5.86 -0.79
C LEU A 181 3.46 -6.09 0.68
N GLN A 182 3.32 -5.07 1.53
CA GLN A 182 3.46 -5.25 2.98
C GLN A 182 2.45 -6.25 3.53
N GLN A 183 1.18 -6.17 3.13
CA GLN A 183 0.17 -7.12 3.57
C GLN A 183 0.51 -8.56 3.14
N PHE A 184 1.00 -8.77 1.93
CA PHE A 184 1.44 -10.10 1.50
C PHE A 184 2.64 -10.63 2.29
N LEU A 185 3.53 -9.75 2.75
CA LEU A 185 4.66 -10.13 3.60
C LEU A 185 4.25 -10.42 5.05
N THR A 186 3.14 -9.84 5.54
CA THR A 186 2.73 -9.94 6.95
C THR A 186 1.55 -10.87 7.17
N ASP A 187 0.60 -10.96 6.24
CA ASP A 187 -0.67 -11.64 6.40
C ASP A 187 -0.73 -13.01 5.72
N VAL A 188 0.26 -13.34 4.88
CA VAL A 188 0.38 -14.64 4.25
C VAL A 188 1.16 -15.59 5.15
N PHE A 189 0.66 -16.80 5.29
CA PHE A 189 1.35 -17.89 6.01
C PHE A 189 2.38 -18.55 5.08
N TRP A 190 3.55 -18.02 5.15
CA TRP A 190 4.69 -18.52 4.37
C TRP A 190 5.35 -19.74 5.01
#